data_a0b8e29847694ee4aa08c31d6108e58f
#
_entry.id   a0b8e29847694ee4aa08c31d6108e58f
#
_cell.length_a   1.000
_cell.length_b   1.000
_cell.length_c   1.000
_cell.angle_alpha   90.00
_cell.angle_beta   90.00
_cell.angle_gamma   90.00
#
_symmetry.space_group_name_H-M   'P 1'
#
loop_
_entity.id
_entity.type
_entity.pdbx_description
1 polymer ?
#
loop_
_entity_poly.entity_id
_entity_poly.type
_entity_poly.pdbx_seq_one_letter_code
_entity_poly.pdbx_strand_id
1 'polypeptide(L)'
;MKETLLLTKHMREFPEDSHQIEIYEKNNGYSALKKVLKEDNPENVINEIKDSNIRGRGGAGFPTGVKWGFLAENEDRYLVINGDESEPGTFKDRILLERDPHQLIEGVIITCFASNIKKAFIYIRGEYAKPARRVQDAVEQAYEKGYLGNNILGTNFSLDVVVHLGAGAYICGEETALLNSLEGKRLSLIHISEPTRQS
;
A
#
# COMPACT_ATOMS: atom_id res chain seq x y z
N MET A 1 30.91 -0.76 -3.49
CA MET A 1 29.88 -1.45 -2.68
C MET A 1 28.94 -2.19 -3.62
N LYS A 2 28.58 -3.43 -3.31
CA LYS A 2 27.59 -4.17 -4.09
C LYS A 2 26.21 -3.63 -3.72
N GLU A 3 25.46 -3.14 -4.69
CA GLU A 3 24.11 -2.61 -4.48
C GLU A 3 23.17 -3.75 -4.07
N THR A 4 22.41 -3.58 -2.97
CA THR A 4 21.40 -4.55 -2.55
C THR A 4 20.04 -4.05 -3.03
N LEU A 5 19.49 -4.76 -4.01
CA LEU A 5 18.16 -4.45 -4.58
C LEU A 5 17.09 -5.11 -3.73
N LEU A 6 16.24 -4.30 -3.10
CA LEU A 6 15.07 -4.78 -2.37
C LEU A 6 13.79 -4.49 -3.18
N LEU A 7 13.37 -3.22 -3.22
CA LEU A 7 12.12 -2.82 -3.89
C LEU A 7 12.15 -2.94 -5.42
N THR A 8 13.31 -2.89 -6.03
CA THR A 8 13.44 -2.86 -7.50
C THR A 8 13.96 -4.16 -8.10
N LYS A 9 14.10 -5.20 -7.28
CA LYS A 9 14.69 -6.48 -7.72
C LYS A 9 13.90 -7.08 -8.87
N HIS A 10 12.61 -7.34 -8.69
CA HIS A 10 11.77 -7.97 -9.72
C HIS A 10 11.70 -7.15 -11.00
N MET A 11 11.58 -5.83 -10.88
CA MET A 11 11.54 -4.92 -12.04
C MET A 11 12.84 -4.94 -12.86
N ARG A 12 13.99 -5.20 -12.24
CA ARG A 12 15.27 -5.30 -12.94
C ARG A 12 15.54 -6.68 -13.52
N GLU A 13 15.12 -7.73 -12.82
CA GLU A 13 15.25 -9.12 -13.28
C GLU A 13 14.26 -9.47 -14.38
N PHE A 14 13.04 -8.91 -14.32
CA PHE A 14 11.93 -9.18 -15.26
C PHE A 14 11.30 -7.86 -15.75
N PRO A 15 12.01 -7.05 -16.55
CA PRO A 15 11.60 -5.69 -16.89
C PRO A 15 10.25 -5.59 -17.62
N GLU A 16 9.87 -6.62 -18.40
CA GLU A 16 8.62 -6.64 -19.16
C GLU A 16 7.46 -7.28 -18.37
N ASP A 17 7.74 -8.28 -17.51
CA ASP A 17 6.75 -9.18 -16.95
C ASP A 17 6.64 -9.13 -15.41
N SER A 18 7.41 -8.27 -14.74
CA SER A 18 7.44 -8.17 -13.27
C SER A 18 6.08 -7.90 -12.63
N HIS A 19 5.12 -7.38 -13.40
CA HIS A 19 3.75 -7.10 -12.98
C HIS A 19 2.82 -8.32 -13.01
N GLN A 20 3.26 -9.46 -13.55
CA GLN A 20 2.46 -10.68 -13.67
C GLN A 20 2.56 -11.49 -12.37
N ILE A 21 1.42 -12.04 -11.94
CA ILE A 21 1.36 -12.80 -10.68
C ILE A 21 2.22 -14.07 -10.73
N GLU A 22 2.29 -14.74 -11.89
CA GLU A 22 3.06 -15.97 -12.06
C GLU A 22 4.56 -15.71 -11.89
N ILE A 23 5.05 -14.57 -12.39
CA ILE A 23 6.45 -14.16 -12.24
C ILE A 23 6.71 -13.79 -10.78
N TYR A 24 5.80 -13.07 -10.14
CA TYR A 24 5.92 -12.71 -8.73
C TYR A 24 5.96 -13.96 -7.82
N GLU A 25 5.02 -14.88 -7.98
CA GLU A 25 4.96 -16.14 -7.22
C GLU A 25 6.22 -17.00 -7.42
N LYS A 26 6.69 -17.15 -8.67
CA LYS A 26 7.89 -17.92 -9.01
C LYS A 26 9.17 -17.36 -8.34
N ASN A 27 9.18 -16.09 -8.03
CA ASN A 27 10.30 -15.41 -7.40
C ASN A 27 10.07 -15.10 -5.91
N ASN A 28 9.42 -16.02 -5.20
CA ASN A 28 9.09 -15.96 -3.77
C ASN A 28 8.04 -14.89 -3.39
N GLY A 29 7.32 -14.35 -4.33
CA GLY A 29 6.17 -13.49 -4.03
C GLY A 29 5.11 -14.24 -3.22
N TYR A 30 4.43 -13.52 -2.36
CA TYR A 30 3.45 -14.02 -1.38
C TYR A 30 4.00 -15.04 -0.37
N SER A 31 5.31 -15.27 -0.34
CA SER A 31 5.93 -16.18 0.64
C SER A 31 5.90 -15.60 2.06
N ALA A 32 6.12 -14.29 2.19
CA ALA A 32 6.03 -13.59 3.46
C ALA A 32 4.59 -13.62 3.99
N LEU A 33 3.60 -13.38 3.13
CA LEU A 33 2.19 -13.50 3.48
C LEU A 33 1.85 -14.91 3.98
N LYS A 34 2.26 -15.95 3.26
CA LYS A 34 2.03 -17.35 3.65
C LYS A 34 2.64 -17.68 5.01
N LYS A 35 3.85 -17.16 5.28
CA LYS A 35 4.51 -17.30 6.59
C LYS A 35 3.70 -16.61 7.68
N VAL A 36 3.36 -15.35 7.50
CA VAL A 36 2.63 -14.52 8.47
C VAL A 36 1.28 -15.14 8.82
N LEU A 37 0.50 -15.54 7.83
CA LEU A 37 -0.82 -16.14 8.07
C LEU A 37 -0.73 -17.54 8.72
N LYS A 38 0.35 -18.28 8.48
CA LYS A 38 0.58 -19.58 9.12
C LYS A 38 0.95 -19.44 10.60
N GLU A 39 1.73 -18.42 10.95
CA GLU A 39 2.13 -18.11 12.33
C GLU A 39 0.97 -17.54 13.15
N ASP A 40 -0.02 -16.94 12.47
CA ASP A 40 -1.24 -16.34 13.03
C ASP A 40 -0.98 -15.43 14.25
N ASN A 41 0.08 -14.64 14.18
CA ASN A 41 0.48 -13.74 15.25
C ASN A 41 0.71 -12.30 14.76
N PRO A 42 -0.33 -11.44 14.77
CA PRO A 42 -0.24 -10.05 14.36
C PRO A 42 0.81 -9.23 15.13
N GLU A 43 0.97 -9.49 16.41
CA GLU A 43 1.90 -8.76 17.29
C GLU A 43 3.36 -8.98 16.87
N ASN A 44 3.70 -10.22 16.49
CA ASN A 44 5.02 -10.54 15.99
C ASN A 44 5.34 -9.75 14.71
N VAL A 45 4.37 -9.61 13.82
CA VAL A 45 4.54 -8.83 12.58
C VAL A 45 4.83 -7.36 12.90
N ILE A 46 4.08 -6.77 13.84
CA ILE A 46 4.31 -5.39 14.27
C ILE A 46 5.71 -5.23 14.87
N ASN A 47 6.17 -6.18 15.66
CA ASN A 47 7.50 -6.16 16.26
C ASN A 47 8.60 -6.32 15.20
N GLU A 48 8.46 -7.26 14.24
CA GLU A 48 9.39 -7.40 13.12
C GLU A 48 9.51 -6.09 12.31
N ILE A 49 8.39 -5.40 12.07
CA ILE A 49 8.39 -4.11 11.36
C ILE A 49 9.04 -2.99 12.20
N LYS A 50 8.85 -2.98 13.53
CA LYS A 50 9.55 -2.05 14.42
C LYS A 50 11.07 -2.28 14.40
N ASP A 51 11.49 -3.53 14.52
CA ASP A 51 12.90 -3.92 14.56
C ASP A 51 13.61 -3.67 13.22
N SER A 52 12.89 -3.82 12.10
CA SER A 52 13.40 -3.51 10.76
C SER A 52 13.71 -2.03 10.54
N ASN A 53 13.17 -1.15 11.39
CA ASN A 53 13.28 0.31 11.27
C ASN A 53 12.88 0.86 9.89
N ILE A 54 11.94 0.20 9.21
CA ILE A 54 11.36 0.68 7.95
C ILE A 54 10.67 2.02 8.18
N ARG A 55 10.93 2.97 7.29
CA ARG A 55 10.41 4.33 7.37
C ARG A 55 9.57 4.68 6.16
N GLY A 56 8.55 5.53 6.39
CA GLY A 56 7.74 6.10 5.32
C GLY A 56 8.59 6.87 4.30
N ARG A 57 8.15 6.85 3.04
CA ARG A 57 8.81 7.53 1.92
C ARG A 57 7.97 8.67 1.34
N GLY A 58 6.96 9.13 2.07
CA GLY A 58 6.14 10.27 1.71
C GLY A 58 6.72 11.65 2.07
N GLY A 59 7.95 11.69 2.61
CA GLY A 59 8.64 12.94 3.01
C GLY A 59 9.08 12.96 4.47
N ALA A 60 8.17 12.71 5.42
CA ALA A 60 8.45 12.81 6.86
C ALA A 60 9.38 11.71 7.41
N GLY A 61 9.56 10.59 6.71
CA GLY A 61 10.45 9.51 7.16
C GLY A 61 10.02 8.86 8.48
N PHE A 62 8.74 8.87 8.81
CA PHE A 62 8.22 8.36 10.08
C PHE A 62 8.39 6.83 10.16
N PRO A 63 8.78 6.26 11.33
CA PRO A 63 8.94 4.81 11.49
C PRO A 63 7.60 4.08 11.34
N THR A 64 7.52 3.15 10.39
CA THR A 64 6.26 2.46 10.04
C THR A 64 5.70 1.65 11.18
N GLY A 65 6.53 0.85 11.87
CA GLY A 65 6.07 0.02 12.98
C GLY A 65 5.58 0.83 14.19
N VAL A 66 6.10 2.03 14.41
CA VAL A 66 5.60 2.95 15.43
C VAL A 66 4.23 3.49 15.03
N LYS A 67 4.05 3.86 13.75
CA LYS A 67 2.76 4.33 13.24
C LYS A 67 1.65 3.28 13.42
N TRP A 68 1.95 2.01 13.22
CA TRP A 68 0.98 0.92 13.43
C TRP A 68 0.57 0.78 14.90
N GLY A 69 1.42 1.18 15.83
CA GLY A 69 1.11 1.19 17.26
C GLY A 69 0.15 2.32 17.72
N PHE A 70 -0.15 3.29 16.86
CA PHE A 70 -1.05 4.40 17.19
C PHE A 70 -2.52 4.15 16.82
N LEU A 71 -2.83 2.94 16.37
CA LEU A 71 -4.20 2.60 16.00
C LEU A 71 -5.09 2.63 17.25
N ALA A 72 -6.16 3.43 17.20
CA ALA A 72 -7.17 3.44 18.25
C ALA A 72 -7.82 2.06 18.40
N GLU A 73 -8.22 1.70 19.60
CA GLU A 73 -9.04 0.53 19.86
C GLU A 73 -10.46 0.79 19.35
N ASN A 74 -10.67 0.64 18.06
CA ASN A 74 -11.96 0.83 17.42
C ASN A 74 -12.28 -0.38 16.53
N GLU A 75 -13.56 -0.69 16.35
CA GLU A 75 -13.99 -1.85 15.57
C GLU A 75 -13.86 -1.61 14.06
N ASP A 76 -14.05 -0.37 13.61
CA ASP A 76 -14.02 -0.01 12.20
C ASP A 76 -12.69 0.65 11.82
N ARG A 77 -11.74 -0.17 11.37
CA ARG A 77 -10.44 0.29 10.87
C ARG A 77 -10.34 0.08 9.37
N TYR A 78 -9.74 1.06 8.71
CA TYR A 78 -9.48 1.03 7.27
C TYR A 78 -8.00 1.32 7.01
N LEU A 79 -7.45 0.65 6.01
CA LEU A 79 -6.14 1.01 5.47
C LEU A 79 -6.33 1.85 4.22
N VAL A 80 -5.66 2.98 4.17
CA VAL A 80 -5.62 3.81 2.95
C VAL A 80 -4.17 3.93 2.49
N ILE A 81 -3.90 3.41 1.30
CA ILE A 81 -2.61 3.55 0.63
C ILE A 81 -2.63 4.81 -0.20
N ASN A 82 -1.76 5.74 0.14
CA ASN A 82 -1.63 7.00 -0.57
C ASN A 82 -0.71 6.82 -1.79
N GLY A 83 -1.30 6.63 -2.95
CA GLY A 83 -0.65 6.61 -4.26
C GLY A 83 -0.90 7.89 -5.07
N ASP A 84 -1.27 8.99 -4.40
CA ASP A 84 -1.37 10.31 -5.03
C ASP A 84 0.00 11.01 -5.06
N GLU A 85 0.82 10.62 -6.02
CA GLU A 85 2.15 11.18 -6.26
C GLU A 85 2.06 12.40 -7.15
N SER A 86 1.74 13.54 -6.55
CA SER A 86 1.45 14.79 -7.28
C SER A 86 2.58 15.83 -7.20
N GLU A 87 3.61 15.60 -6.37
CA GLU A 87 4.77 16.51 -6.27
C GLU A 87 5.56 16.52 -7.57
N PRO A 88 5.82 17.70 -8.17
CA PRO A 88 6.59 17.82 -9.41
C PRO A 88 7.98 17.18 -9.32
N GLY A 89 8.32 16.38 -10.33
CA GLY A 89 9.60 15.65 -10.39
C GLY A 89 9.65 14.35 -9.59
N THR A 90 8.59 13.97 -8.89
CA THR A 90 8.48 12.70 -8.16
C THR A 90 7.86 11.61 -9.03
N PHE A 91 8.49 10.44 -9.09
CA PHE A 91 8.04 9.30 -9.92
C PHE A 91 8.39 7.93 -9.31
N LYS A 92 8.65 7.85 -8.01
CA LYS A 92 9.03 6.62 -7.29
C LYS A 92 7.87 5.64 -7.15
N ASP A 93 6.67 6.15 -6.79
CA ASP A 93 5.49 5.33 -6.52
C ASP A 93 4.86 4.84 -7.83
N ARG A 94 4.79 5.70 -8.85
CA ARG A 94 4.32 5.36 -10.18
C ARG A 94 5.02 4.12 -10.75
N ILE A 95 6.35 4.03 -10.60
CA ILE A 95 7.13 2.90 -11.12
C ILE A 95 6.76 1.61 -10.39
N LEU A 96 6.61 1.65 -9.07
CA LEU A 96 6.23 0.49 -8.26
C LEU A 96 4.81 0.02 -8.62
N LEU A 97 3.85 0.94 -8.69
CA LEU A 97 2.46 0.65 -9.05
C LEU A 97 2.33 0.02 -10.45
N GLU A 98 3.15 0.46 -11.41
CA GLU A 98 3.10 -0.02 -12.79
C GLU A 98 3.82 -1.36 -12.97
N ARG A 99 4.96 -1.54 -12.29
CA ARG A 99 5.89 -2.64 -12.59
C ARG A 99 5.91 -3.76 -11.58
N ASP A 100 5.56 -3.50 -10.32
CA ASP A 100 5.53 -4.53 -9.28
C ASP A 100 4.32 -4.37 -8.34
N PRO A 101 3.09 -4.37 -8.89
CA PRO A 101 1.87 -4.15 -8.10
C PRO A 101 1.62 -5.26 -7.08
N HIS A 102 2.06 -6.50 -7.33
CA HIS A 102 1.88 -7.61 -6.40
C HIS A 102 2.70 -7.44 -5.11
N GLN A 103 3.87 -6.80 -5.18
CA GLN A 103 4.63 -6.45 -3.98
C GLN A 103 3.86 -5.46 -3.09
N LEU A 104 3.16 -4.49 -3.70
CA LEU A 104 2.26 -3.60 -2.97
C LEU A 104 1.11 -4.38 -2.34
N ILE A 105 0.43 -5.25 -3.10
CA ILE A 105 -0.74 -6.01 -2.62
C ILE A 105 -0.33 -6.92 -1.46
N GLU A 106 0.78 -7.66 -1.56
CA GLU A 106 1.29 -8.47 -0.45
C GLU A 106 1.53 -7.62 0.81
N GLY A 107 2.15 -6.44 0.66
CA GLY A 107 2.36 -5.49 1.75
C GLY A 107 1.05 -4.98 2.37
N VAL A 108 0.03 -4.71 1.54
CA VAL A 108 -1.32 -4.32 1.99
C VAL A 108 -1.95 -5.42 2.84
N ILE A 109 -1.90 -6.66 2.37
CA ILE A 109 -2.50 -7.81 3.08
C ILE A 109 -1.81 -8.02 4.43
N ILE A 110 -0.47 -8.02 4.47
CA ILE A 110 0.31 -8.18 5.71
C ILE A 110 0.00 -7.04 6.69
N THR A 111 -0.07 -5.80 6.21
CA THR A 111 -0.42 -4.63 7.04
C THR A 111 -1.82 -4.77 7.64
N CYS A 112 -2.79 -5.17 6.83
CA CYS A 112 -4.17 -5.34 7.26
C CYS A 112 -4.31 -6.48 8.28
N PHE A 113 -3.60 -7.58 8.06
CA PHE A 113 -3.55 -8.69 9.02
C PHE A 113 -2.97 -8.22 10.37
N ALA A 114 -1.81 -7.59 10.36
CA ALA A 114 -1.14 -7.12 11.58
C ALA A 114 -1.96 -6.07 12.35
N SER A 115 -2.78 -5.29 11.65
CA SER A 115 -3.56 -4.18 12.22
C SER A 115 -5.05 -4.53 12.45
N ASN A 116 -5.44 -5.77 12.21
CA ASN A 116 -6.84 -6.25 12.26
C ASN A 116 -7.79 -5.38 11.42
N ILE A 117 -7.43 -5.17 10.16
CA ILE A 117 -8.18 -4.38 9.18
C ILE A 117 -8.80 -5.32 8.15
N LYS A 118 -10.07 -5.12 7.83
CA LYS A 118 -10.82 -5.96 6.88
C LYS A 118 -11.09 -5.29 5.54
N LYS A 119 -10.77 -4.00 5.41
CA LYS A 119 -10.96 -3.26 4.18
C LYS A 119 -9.85 -2.26 3.93
N ALA A 120 -9.30 -2.28 2.72
CA ALA A 120 -8.25 -1.36 2.31
C ALA A 120 -8.64 -0.62 1.03
N PHE A 121 -8.14 0.62 0.90
CA PHE A 121 -8.27 1.45 -0.28
C PHE A 121 -6.90 1.79 -0.82
N ILE A 122 -6.68 1.57 -2.11
CA ILE A 122 -5.48 2.02 -2.81
C ILE A 122 -5.88 3.24 -3.63
N TYR A 123 -5.57 4.43 -3.10
CA TYR A 123 -5.87 5.70 -3.77
C TYR A 123 -4.72 6.04 -4.71
N ILE A 124 -5.02 6.16 -6.00
CA ILE A 124 -4.04 6.43 -7.04
C ILE A 124 -4.38 7.76 -7.72
N ARG A 125 -3.38 8.57 -7.99
CA ARG A 125 -3.50 9.84 -8.70
C ARG A 125 -4.27 9.66 -10.03
N GLY A 126 -5.21 10.56 -10.30
CA GLY A 126 -6.09 10.49 -11.48
C GLY A 126 -5.37 10.40 -12.82
N GLU A 127 -4.22 11.03 -12.95
CA GLU A 127 -3.41 11.03 -14.18
C GLU A 127 -2.62 9.72 -14.39
N TYR A 128 -2.61 8.84 -13.39
CA TYR A 128 -1.87 7.57 -13.45
C TYR A 128 -2.73 6.41 -13.99
N ALA A 129 -3.37 6.61 -15.15
CA ALA A 129 -4.28 5.63 -15.75
C ALA A 129 -3.64 4.23 -15.95
N LYS A 130 -2.39 4.16 -16.45
CA LYS A 130 -1.70 2.88 -16.68
C LYS A 130 -1.30 2.20 -15.36
N PRO A 131 -0.65 2.88 -14.38
CA PRO A 131 -0.41 2.31 -13.07
C PRO A 131 -1.69 1.84 -12.37
N ALA A 132 -2.77 2.63 -12.41
CA ALA A 132 -4.04 2.26 -11.80
C ALA A 132 -4.62 0.97 -12.40
N ARG A 133 -4.60 0.85 -13.74
CA ARG A 133 -5.02 -0.38 -14.42
C ARG A 133 -4.18 -1.58 -13.99
N ARG A 134 -2.85 -1.44 -13.90
CA ARG A 134 -1.95 -2.49 -13.44
C ARG A 134 -2.27 -2.96 -12.03
N VAL A 135 -2.54 -2.01 -11.12
CA VAL A 135 -2.92 -2.34 -9.74
C VAL A 135 -4.30 -3.00 -9.70
N GLN A 136 -5.25 -2.53 -10.52
CA GLN A 136 -6.58 -3.14 -10.61
C GLN A 136 -6.49 -4.59 -11.12
N ASP A 137 -5.77 -4.83 -12.23
CA ASP A 137 -5.54 -6.16 -12.78
C ASP A 137 -4.89 -7.08 -11.72
N ALA A 138 -3.91 -6.57 -10.96
CA ALA A 138 -3.22 -7.34 -9.94
C ALA A 138 -4.11 -7.64 -8.71
N VAL A 139 -5.02 -6.74 -8.34
CA VAL A 139 -6.03 -6.99 -7.29
C VAL A 139 -6.98 -8.10 -7.74
N GLU A 140 -7.46 -8.07 -8.98
CA GLU A 140 -8.32 -9.12 -9.56
C GLU A 140 -7.62 -10.48 -9.54
N GLN A 141 -6.37 -10.54 -10.01
CA GLN A 141 -5.55 -11.76 -9.95
C GLN A 141 -5.35 -12.27 -8.52
N ALA A 142 -5.16 -11.35 -7.56
CA ALA A 142 -5.03 -11.75 -6.15
C ALA A 142 -6.32 -12.34 -5.57
N TYR A 143 -7.49 -11.84 -5.99
CA TYR A 143 -8.77 -12.46 -5.65
C TYR A 143 -8.92 -13.86 -6.28
N GLU A 144 -8.60 -14.01 -7.56
CA GLU A 144 -8.66 -15.30 -8.27
C GLU A 144 -7.76 -16.35 -7.64
N LYS A 145 -6.61 -15.97 -7.15
CA LYS A 145 -5.64 -16.86 -6.48
C LYS A 145 -5.92 -17.09 -4.98
N GLY A 146 -6.95 -16.44 -4.41
CA GLY A 146 -7.30 -16.56 -3.00
C GLY A 146 -6.36 -15.83 -2.03
N TYR A 147 -5.60 -14.85 -2.52
CA TYR A 147 -4.81 -13.94 -1.69
C TYR A 147 -5.64 -12.77 -1.15
N LEU A 148 -6.83 -12.54 -1.71
CA LEU A 148 -7.81 -11.55 -1.26
C LEU A 148 -9.20 -12.20 -1.16
N GLY A 149 -10.12 -11.54 -0.46
CA GLY A 149 -11.50 -11.99 -0.25
C GLY A 149 -11.69 -12.68 1.09
N ASN A 150 -12.56 -13.68 1.11
CA ASN A 150 -12.91 -14.40 2.32
C ASN A 150 -11.94 -15.56 2.59
N ASN A 151 -11.59 -15.77 3.87
CA ASN A 151 -10.79 -16.90 4.32
C ASN A 151 -9.48 -17.07 3.53
N ILE A 152 -8.70 -16.02 3.43
CA ILE A 152 -7.45 -15.96 2.64
C ILE A 152 -6.55 -17.15 2.97
N LEU A 153 -6.16 -17.90 1.94
CA LEU A 153 -5.34 -19.12 2.04
C LEU A 153 -5.85 -20.14 3.06
N GLY A 154 -7.17 -20.18 3.29
CA GLY A 154 -7.82 -21.10 4.23
C GLY A 154 -7.75 -20.69 5.70
N THR A 155 -7.36 -19.47 6.00
CA THR A 155 -7.35 -18.90 7.36
C THR A 155 -8.68 -18.22 7.70
N ASN A 156 -8.83 -17.73 8.93
CA ASN A 156 -9.99 -16.92 9.34
C ASN A 156 -9.87 -15.45 8.93
N PHE A 157 -8.77 -15.06 8.30
CA PHE A 157 -8.56 -13.69 7.85
C PHE A 157 -9.24 -13.43 6.50
N SER A 158 -9.92 -12.30 6.42
CA SER A 158 -10.61 -11.84 5.21
C SER A 158 -10.28 -10.37 4.97
N LEU A 159 -10.08 -9.99 3.72
CA LEU A 159 -9.72 -8.63 3.34
C LEU A 159 -10.32 -8.28 1.99
N ASP A 160 -11.01 -7.13 1.96
CA ASP A 160 -11.44 -6.45 0.75
C ASP A 160 -10.48 -5.33 0.37
N VAL A 161 -10.12 -5.26 -0.91
CA VAL A 161 -9.26 -4.19 -1.44
C VAL A 161 -9.97 -3.47 -2.58
N VAL A 162 -10.04 -2.15 -2.48
CA VAL A 162 -10.66 -1.28 -3.49
C VAL A 162 -9.59 -0.35 -4.06
N VAL A 163 -9.47 -0.34 -5.39
CA VAL A 163 -8.65 0.65 -6.10
C VAL A 163 -9.51 1.87 -6.40
N HIS A 164 -9.07 3.03 -5.93
CA HIS A 164 -9.75 4.31 -6.16
C HIS A 164 -8.87 5.24 -6.97
N LEU A 165 -9.41 5.75 -8.07
CA LEU A 165 -8.74 6.72 -8.93
C LEU A 165 -9.16 8.13 -8.51
N GLY A 166 -8.19 8.94 -8.12
CA GLY A 166 -8.40 10.34 -7.75
C GLY A 166 -8.82 11.20 -8.94
N ALA A 167 -9.37 12.38 -8.65
CA ALA A 167 -9.86 13.33 -9.66
C ALA A 167 -8.80 14.37 -10.10
N GLY A 168 -7.53 14.18 -9.76
CA GLY A 168 -6.41 15.01 -10.25
C GLY A 168 -6.11 16.26 -9.42
N ALA A 169 -6.64 16.40 -8.21
CA ALA A 169 -6.31 17.53 -7.33
C ALA A 169 -4.98 17.26 -6.59
N TYR A 170 -4.00 18.17 -6.73
CA TYR A 170 -2.70 18.07 -6.05
C TYR A 170 -2.82 17.88 -4.53
N ILE A 171 -3.77 18.57 -3.90
CA ILE A 171 -3.96 18.53 -2.44
C ILE A 171 -4.39 17.13 -1.94
N CYS A 172 -4.84 16.23 -2.80
CA CYS A 172 -5.20 14.86 -2.42
C CYS A 172 -4.01 14.01 -1.99
N GLY A 173 -2.77 14.47 -2.16
CA GLY A 173 -1.57 13.90 -1.54
C GLY A 173 -1.51 14.11 -0.03
N GLU A 174 -2.22 15.11 0.50
CA GLU A 174 -2.39 15.34 1.92
C GLU A 174 -3.47 14.40 2.49
N GLU A 175 -3.23 13.82 3.69
CA GLU A 175 -4.02 12.70 4.21
C GLU A 175 -5.50 13.04 4.45
N THR A 176 -5.81 14.22 4.97
CA THR A 176 -7.19 14.62 5.26
C THR A 176 -7.96 14.95 3.98
N ALA A 177 -7.29 15.56 3.00
CA ALA A 177 -7.86 15.81 1.68
C ALA A 177 -8.13 14.51 0.91
N LEU A 178 -7.22 13.53 1.01
CA LEU A 178 -7.40 12.21 0.44
C LEU A 178 -8.64 11.51 1.02
N LEU A 179 -8.81 11.54 2.35
CA LEU A 179 -9.97 10.95 3.01
C LEU A 179 -11.28 11.62 2.56
N ASN A 180 -11.32 12.96 2.50
CA ASN A 180 -12.48 13.68 1.99
C ASN A 180 -12.78 13.35 0.52
N SER A 181 -11.74 13.15 -0.30
CA SER A 181 -11.92 12.72 -1.69
C SER A 181 -12.54 11.31 -1.78
N LEU A 182 -12.08 10.37 -0.95
CA LEU A 182 -12.68 9.02 -0.85
C LEU A 182 -14.15 9.07 -0.42
N GLU A 183 -14.50 9.99 0.49
CA GLU A 183 -15.85 10.19 0.98
C GLU A 183 -16.75 10.99 0.01
N GLY A 184 -16.22 11.44 -1.14
CA GLY A 184 -16.93 12.26 -2.10
C GLY A 184 -17.24 13.68 -1.63
N LYS A 185 -16.55 14.16 -0.61
CA LYS A 185 -16.69 15.51 -0.07
C LYS A 185 -15.90 16.52 -0.91
N ARG A 186 -16.37 17.77 -0.95
CA ARG A 186 -15.60 18.86 -1.55
C ARG A 186 -14.35 19.14 -0.75
N LEU A 187 -13.23 19.30 -1.46
CA LEU A 187 -11.99 19.81 -0.89
C LEU A 187 -12.16 21.31 -0.60
N SER A 188 -11.80 21.75 0.59
CA SER A 188 -11.88 23.15 1.02
C SER A 188 -10.49 23.70 1.36
N LEU A 189 -10.38 25.02 1.52
CA LEU A 189 -9.14 25.69 1.89
C LEU A 189 -8.55 25.24 3.24
N ILE A 190 -9.35 24.61 4.09
CA ILE A 190 -8.89 24.04 5.37
C ILE A 190 -7.84 22.93 5.18
N HIS A 191 -7.77 22.33 3.98
CA HIS A 191 -6.78 21.30 3.63
C HIS A 191 -5.46 21.91 3.14
N ILE A 192 -5.38 23.23 3.01
CA ILE A 192 -4.13 23.91 2.73
C ILE A 192 -3.46 24.13 4.09
N SER A 193 -2.37 23.40 4.36
CA SER A 193 -1.57 23.64 5.55
C SER A 193 -1.09 25.09 5.56
N GLU A 194 -1.41 25.83 6.60
CA GLU A 194 -0.83 27.16 6.79
C GLU A 194 0.70 27.07 6.79
N PRO A 195 1.41 27.97 6.09
CA PRO A 195 2.85 27.99 6.15
C PRO A 195 3.24 28.22 7.61
N THR A 196 3.89 27.22 8.20
CA THR A 196 4.48 27.33 9.55
C THR A 196 5.39 28.56 9.53
N ARG A 197 4.98 29.65 10.18
CA ARG A 197 5.88 30.76 10.47
C ARG A 197 6.99 30.19 11.33
N GLN A 198 8.17 30.02 10.76
CA GLN A 198 9.37 29.82 11.55
C GLN A 198 9.58 31.09 12.35
N SER A 199 9.35 31.01 13.63
CA SER A 199 9.74 32.02 14.62
C SER A 199 11.24 31.94 14.91
#